data_6e857a109e2180aaf6355d897fdc4da1
#
_entry.id   6e857a109e2180aaf6355d897fdc4da1
#
_cell.length_a   1.000
_cell.length_b   1.000
_cell.length_c   1.000
_cell.angle_alpha   90.00
_cell.angle_beta   90.00
_cell.angle_gamma   90.00
#
_symmetry.space_group_name_H-M   'P 1'
#
loop_
_entity.id
_entity.type
_entity.pdbx_description
1 polymer ?
#
loop_
_entity_poly.entity_id
_entity_poly.type
_entity_poly.pdbx_seq_one_letter_code
_entity_poly.pdbx_strand_id
1 'polypeptide(L)'
;VLFVDEAAALPLARVQQLLRDNPRCVLTGTVHGYEGSGHGMTLRLHRWLAGLGRPLVHRHLAQPVRWPDDDRLEALIHRILLLDAEPAPLEATAPEAPTAGRAHAEAVDARALAVDESALAEAFGLLVGAHYRTRPRDLRQMLDDPDVRIWRIREHGQTTAVAIVRQEGGLARRLGEAIHQGRRRPRGHLIAQSLAFHAGIPRAPTCRGLRIQRLAVHPHRHRQGLGSEL
;
A
#
# COMPACT_ATOMS: atom_id res chain seq x y z
N VAL A 1 17.41 -16.61 -24.99
CA VAL A 1 16.98 -15.39 -24.28
C VAL A 1 15.47 -15.48 -24.05
N LEU A 2 15.02 -15.32 -22.81
CA LEU A 2 13.60 -15.23 -22.46
C LEU A 2 13.20 -13.76 -22.39
N PHE A 3 12.10 -13.41 -23.04
CA PHE A 3 11.45 -12.10 -22.93
C PHE A 3 10.17 -12.26 -22.12
N VAL A 4 9.99 -11.45 -21.09
CA VAL A 4 8.80 -11.41 -20.26
C VAL A 4 8.25 -9.99 -20.29
N ASP A 5 7.18 -9.83 -21.05
CA ASP A 5 6.47 -8.56 -21.14
C ASP A 5 5.49 -8.42 -19.97
N GLU A 6 5.25 -7.18 -19.53
CA GLU A 6 4.41 -6.87 -18.34
C GLU A 6 4.80 -7.69 -17.10
N ALA A 7 6.11 -7.84 -16.85
CA ALA A 7 6.62 -8.66 -15.76
C ALA A 7 6.13 -8.20 -14.38
N ALA A 8 5.76 -6.93 -14.25
CA ALA A 8 5.18 -6.37 -13.03
C ALA A 8 3.80 -6.98 -12.67
N ALA A 9 3.08 -7.53 -13.64
CA ALA A 9 1.81 -8.23 -13.41
C ALA A 9 1.98 -9.62 -12.79
N LEU A 10 3.18 -10.21 -12.89
CA LEU A 10 3.46 -11.53 -12.35
C LEU A 10 3.80 -11.49 -10.85
N PRO A 11 3.42 -12.53 -10.08
CA PRO A 11 3.92 -12.69 -8.72
C PRO A 11 5.46 -12.75 -8.69
N LEU A 12 6.09 -12.03 -7.73
CA LEU A 12 7.55 -11.97 -7.61
C LEU A 12 8.21 -13.36 -7.60
N ALA A 13 7.62 -14.32 -6.90
CA ALA A 13 8.12 -15.70 -6.85
C ALA A 13 8.19 -16.35 -8.24
N ARG A 14 7.22 -16.03 -9.13
CA ARG A 14 7.22 -16.53 -10.51
C ARG A 14 8.32 -15.90 -11.35
N VAL A 15 8.51 -14.58 -11.22
CA VAL A 15 9.61 -13.87 -11.89
C VAL A 15 10.96 -14.42 -11.43
N GLN A 16 11.14 -14.64 -10.13
CA GLN A 16 12.34 -15.23 -9.58
C GLN A 16 12.62 -16.64 -10.13
N GLN A 17 11.58 -17.47 -10.26
CA GLN A 17 11.70 -18.79 -10.87
C GLN A 17 12.16 -18.69 -12.33
N LEU A 18 11.49 -17.85 -13.14
CA LEU A 18 11.86 -17.64 -14.55
C LEU A 18 13.32 -17.20 -14.71
N LEU A 19 13.78 -16.31 -13.81
CA LEU A 19 15.17 -15.83 -13.82
C LEU A 19 16.19 -16.88 -13.37
N ARG A 20 15.81 -17.82 -12.50
CA ARG A 20 16.67 -18.97 -12.14
C ARG A 20 16.82 -19.93 -13.30
N ASP A 21 15.71 -20.22 -13.97
CA ASP A 21 15.65 -21.21 -15.05
C ASP A 21 16.25 -20.67 -16.36
N ASN A 22 16.31 -19.34 -16.50
CA ASN A 22 16.79 -18.68 -17.73
C ASN A 22 17.90 -17.66 -17.40
N PRO A 23 19.18 -17.96 -17.67
CA PRO A 23 20.29 -17.09 -17.36
C PRO A 23 20.31 -15.78 -18.17
N ARG A 24 19.66 -15.77 -19.33
CA ARG A 24 19.51 -14.55 -20.17
C ARG A 24 18.03 -14.23 -20.29
N CYS A 25 17.61 -13.19 -19.58
CA CYS A 25 16.21 -12.77 -19.51
C CYS A 25 16.10 -11.26 -19.69
N VAL A 26 15.11 -10.82 -20.43
CA VAL A 26 14.70 -9.42 -20.54
C VAL A 26 13.30 -9.31 -19.94
N LEU A 27 13.16 -8.43 -18.95
CA LEU A 27 11.88 -8.12 -18.34
C LEU A 27 11.47 -6.71 -18.75
N THR A 28 10.26 -6.55 -19.24
CA THR A 28 9.66 -5.24 -19.48
C THR A 28 8.48 -5.05 -18.52
N GLY A 29 8.14 -3.82 -18.23
CA GLY A 29 6.99 -3.48 -17.39
C GLY A 29 6.93 -2.01 -17.10
N THR A 30 5.77 -1.55 -16.68
CA THR A 30 5.54 -0.17 -16.25
C THR A 30 5.88 -0.03 -14.76
N VAL A 31 6.56 1.07 -14.42
CA VAL A 31 6.86 1.42 -13.01
C VAL A 31 5.65 2.11 -12.39
N HIS A 32 5.02 2.99 -13.17
CA HIS A 32 3.84 3.76 -12.79
C HIS A 32 2.63 3.24 -13.56
N GLY A 33 1.59 2.82 -12.88
CA GLY A 33 0.41 2.36 -13.59
C GLY A 33 -0.59 1.59 -12.73
N TYR A 34 -1.67 1.19 -13.39
CA TYR A 34 -2.85 0.55 -12.81
C TYR A 34 -2.56 -0.68 -11.95
N GLU A 35 -1.45 -1.32 -12.17
CA GLU A 35 -1.14 -2.59 -11.53
C GLU A 35 -0.52 -2.44 -10.15
N GLY A 36 -0.16 -1.21 -9.73
CA GLY A 36 0.28 -0.87 -8.37
C GLY A 36 1.49 -1.65 -7.84
N SER A 37 2.01 -2.56 -8.65
CA SER A 37 3.08 -3.49 -8.24
C SER A 37 4.45 -3.09 -8.78
N GLY A 38 4.51 -2.17 -9.76
CA GLY A 38 5.72 -1.87 -10.51
C GLY A 38 6.88 -1.41 -9.63
N HIS A 39 6.70 -0.35 -8.86
CA HIS A 39 7.78 0.23 -8.05
C HIS A 39 8.22 -0.72 -6.92
N GLY A 40 7.29 -1.22 -6.12
CA GLY A 40 7.60 -2.14 -5.02
C GLY A 40 8.15 -3.49 -5.51
N MET A 41 7.73 -3.98 -6.68
CA MET A 41 8.29 -5.18 -7.30
C MET A 41 9.71 -4.93 -7.78
N THR A 42 9.95 -3.82 -8.47
CA THR A 42 11.28 -3.44 -8.99
C THR A 42 12.29 -3.37 -7.86
N LEU A 43 12.00 -2.70 -6.75
CA LEU A 43 12.89 -2.61 -5.59
C LEU A 43 13.22 -3.97 -4.97
N ARG A 44 12.22 -4.86 -4.85
CA ARG A 44 12.43 -6.21 -4.30
C ARG A 44 13.20 -7.10 -5.25
N LEU A 45 12.91 -7.00 -6.54
CA LEU A 45 13.60 -7.75 -7.57
C LEU A 45 15.07 -7.32 -7.66
N HIS A 46 15.36 -6.02 -7.63
CA HIS A 46 16.73 -5.51 -7.63
C HIS A 46 17.54 -6.00 -6.43
N ARG A 47 16.96 -5.93 -5.22
CA ARG A 47 17.62 -6.46 -4.01
C ARG A 47 17.91 -7.95 -4.11
N TRP A 48 16.98 -8.71 -4.63
CA TRP A 48 17.15 -10.15 -4.81
C TRP A 48 18.23 -10.46 -5.87
N LEU A 49 18.23 -9.76 -7.01
CA LEU A 49 19.22 -9.92 -8.08
C LEU A 49 20.62 -9.54 -7.61
N ALA A 50 20.75 -8.46 -6.85
CA ALA A 50 22.04 -8.05 -6.26
C ALA A 50 22.60 -9.16 -5.34
N GLY A 51 21.74 -9.85 -4.58
CA GLY A 51 22.12 -11.00 -3.76
C GLY A 51 22.58 -12.24 -4.54
N LEU A 52 22.26 -12.33 -5.84
CA LEU A 52 22.68 -13.44 -6.70
C LEU A 52 24.03 -13.19 -7.38
N GLY A 53 24.62 -11.99 -7.26
CA GLY A 53 25.86 -11.63 -7.95
C GLY A 53 25.76 -11.64 -9.48
N ARG A 54 24.54 -11.58 -10.04
CA ARG A 54 24.34 -11.55 -11.50
C ARG A 54 24.39 -10.11 -12.02
N PRO A 55 25.01 -9.88 -13.19
CA PRO A 55 24.98 -8.57 -13.82
C PRO A 55 23.54 -8.19 -14.19
N LEU A 56 23.13 -7.00 -13.77
CA LEU A 56 21.83 -6.41 -14.07
C LEU A 56 22.03 -5.12 -14.85
N VAL A 57 21.37 -5.01 -15.99
CA VAL A 57 21.30 -3.77 -16.75
C VAL A 57 19.87 -3.24 -16.65
N HIS A 58 19.71 -2.08 -16.05
CA HIS A 58 18.44 -1.38 -16.00
C HIS A 58 18.39 -0.32 -17.10
N ARG A 59 17.27 -0.25 -17.81
CA ARG A 59 16.97 0.76 -18.81
C ARG A 59 15.61 1.35 -18.53
N HIS A 60 15.51 2.67 -18.62
CA HIS A 60 14.26 3.41 -18.51
C HIS A 60 13.96 4.03 -19.88
N LEU A 61 12.77 3.74 -20.40
CA LEU A 61 12.25 4.35 -21.63
C LEU A 61 11.36 5.50 -21.21
N ALA A 62 11.90 6.71 -21.16
CA ALA A 62 11.20 7.89 -20.67
C ALA A 62 10.29 8.52 -21.73
N GLN A 63 10.65 8.32 -23.02
CA GLN A 63 9.91 8.97 -24.13
C GLN A 63 8.70 8.15 -24.53
N PRO A 64 7.47 8.69 -24.41
CA PRO A 64 6.26 8.03 -24.87
C PRO A 64 6.28 7.84 -26.39
N VAL A 65 5.68 6.75 -26.88
CA VAL A 65 5.55 6.48 -28.34
C VAL A 65 4.20 6.95 -28.87
N ARG A 66 3.17 6.99 -28.03
CA ARG A 66 1.78 7.24 -28.45
C ARG A 66 1.36 8.71 -28.39
N TRP A 67 2.07 9.54 -27.60
CA TRP A 67 1.78 10.95 -27.37
C TRP A 67 3.08 11.75 -27.17
N PRO A 68 3.02 13.09 -27.23
CA PRO A 68 4.19 13.95 -27.00
C PRO A 68 4.73 13.85 -25.57
N ASP A 69 6.02 14.14 -25.40
CA ASP A 69 6.71 14.09 -24.11
C ASP A 69 6.10 15.04 -23.05
N ASP A 70 5.43 16.10 -23.51
CA ASP A 70 4.79 17.13 -22.67
C ASP A 70 3.26 16.97 -22.59
N ASP A 71 2.73 15.79 -22.77
CA ASP A 71 1.29 15.53 -22.73
C ASP A 71 0.68 15.95 -21.39
N ARG A 72 -0.18 16.99 -21.47
CA ARG A 72 -0.83 17.55 -20.27
C ARG A 72 -1.84 16.60 -19.64
N LEU A 73 -2.44 15.72 -20.44
CA LEU A 73 -3.40 14.74 -19.92
C LEU A 73 -2.67 13.65 -19.13
N GLU A 74 -1.52 13.18 -19.59
CA GLU A 74 -0.68 12.25 -18.85
C GLU A 74 -0.25 12.85 -17.51
N ALA A 75 0.27 14.08 -17.52
CA ALA A 75 0.66 14.79 -16.30
C ALA A 75 -0.51 14.97 -15.32
N LEU A 76 -1.70 15.30 -15.82
CA LEU A 76 -2.91 15.42 -15.01
C LEU A 76 -3.32 14.08 -14.39
N ILE A 77 -3.27 12.99 -15.15
CA ILE A 77 -3.59 11.64 -14.68
C ILE A 77 -2.60 11.21 -13.59
N HIS A 78 -1.31 11.42 -13.78
CA HIS A 78 -0.28 11.14 -12.79
C HIS A 78 -0.56 11.86 -11.48
N ARG A 79 -0.88 13.15 -11.55
CA ARG A 79 -1.19 13.97 -10.37
C ARG A 79 -2.48 13.54 -9.66
N ILE A 80 -3.58 13.34 -10.39
CA ILE A 80 -4.88 12.96 -9.80
C ILE A 80 -4.83 11.56 -9.16
N LEU A 81 -4.14 10.61 -9.79
CA LEU A 81 -4.06 9.25 -9.34
C LEU A 81 -2.85 8.98 -8.44
N LEU A 82 -2.01 9.99 -8.19
CA LEU A 82 -0.77 9.88 -7.42
C LEU A 82 0.11 8.72 -7.89
N LEU A 83 0.27 8.57 -9.22
CA LEU A 83 1.00 7.45 -9.80
C LEU A 83 2.50 7.49 -9.46
N ASP A 84 3.03 8.68 -9.21
CA ASP A 84 4.43 8.95 -8.85
C ASP A 84 4.62 9.13 -7.32
N ALA A 85 3.59 8.81 -6.52
CA ALA A 85 3.68 9.00 -5.08
C ALA A 85 4.74 8.08 -4.47
N GLU A 86 5.70 8.69 -3.81
CA GLU A 86 6.79 8.03 -3.10
C GLU A 86 6.82 8.48 -1.63
N PRO A 87 7.39 7.66 -0.72
CA PRO A 87 7.67 8.10 0.63
C PRO A 87 8.52 9.37 0.62
N ALA A 88 8.32 10.25 1.61
CA ALA A 88 9.15 11.44 1.76
C ALA A 88 10.64 11.06 1.79
N PRO A 89 11.54 11.84 1.18
CA PRO A 89 12.97 11.57 1.26
C PRO A 89 13.46 11.82 2.69
N LEU A 90 13.68 10.74 3.44
CA LEU A 90 14.29 10.81 4.77
C LEU A 90 15.77 10.45 4.66
N GLU A 91 16.60 11.24 5.32
CA GLU A 91 18.00 10.85 5.50
C GLU A 91 18.07 9.54 6.29
N ALA A 92 18.96 8.65 5.86
CA ALA A 92 19.31 7.44 6.61
C ALA A 92 20.13 7.87 7.83
N THR A 93 19.49 8.46 8.82
CA THR A 93 20.12 8.66 10.13
C THR A 93 20.38 7.29 10.73
N ALA A 94 21.58 7.09 11.28
CA ALA A 94 21.87 5.92 12.11
C ALA A 94 20.72 5.72 13.09
N PRO A 95 20.32 4.47 13.39
CA PRO A 95 19.23 4.22 14.32
C PRO A 95 19.62 4.85 15.66
N GLU A 96 19.17 6.08 15.89
CA GLU A 96 19.09 6.58 17.25
C GLU A 96 18.21 5.58 17.99
N ALA A 97 18.62 5.24 19.21
CA ALA A 97 17.87 4.34 20.08
C ALA A 97 16.39 4.74 20.01
N PRO A 98 15.47 3.75 19.93
CA PRO A 98 14.06 4.05 19.77
C PRO A 98 13.68 5.11 20.78
N THR A 99 13.35 6.29 20.30
CA THR A 99 12.80 7.39 21.10
C THR A 99 11.37 6.97 21.48
N ALA A 100 11.31 5.91 22.26
CA ALA A 100 10.08 5.48 22.92
C ALA A 100 9.54 6.70 23.67
N GLY A 101 8.40 7.22 23.19
CA GLY A 101 7.71 8.34 23.82
C GLY A 101 7.67 9.66 23.04
N ARG A 102 8.23 9.78 21.83
CA ARG A 102 8.17 11.01 21.01
C ARG A 102 7.36 10.91 19.72
N ALA A 103 7.09 9.72 19.23
CA ALA A 103 6.27 9.54 18.03
C ALA A 103 4.80 9.46 18.43
N HIS A 104 4.02 10.49 18.16
CA HIS A 104 2.59 10.49 18.43
C HIS A 104 1.82 10.14 17.17
N ALA A 105 0.99 9.09 17.25
CA ALA A 105 0.01 8.80 16.22
C ALA A 105 -1.11 9.84 16.28
N GLU A 106 -1.36 10.52 15.18
CA GLU A 106 -2.45 11.48 15.04
C GLU A 106 -3.50 10.96 14.06
N ALA A 107 -4.77 11.17 14.40
CA ALA A 107 -5.87 10.94 13.47
C ALA A 107 -5.90 12.05 12.43
N VAL A 108 -6.04 11.69 11.16
CA VAL A 108 -6.04 12.63 10.06
C VAL A 108 -7.44 12.74 9.47
N ASP A 109 -7.94 13.96 9.32
CA ASP A 109 -9.16 14.20 8.54
C ASP A 109 -8.87 13.98 7.04
N ALA A 110 -9.62 13.09 6.41
CA ALA A 110 -9.47 12.77 4.99
C ALA A 110 -9.69 14.01 4.09
N ARG A 111 -10.57 14.93 4.49
CA ARG A 111 -10.80 16.19 3.73
C ARG A 111 -9.62 17.14 3.83
N ALA A 112 -9.05 17.28 5.02
CA ALA A 112 -7.85 18.08 5.22
C ALA A 112 -6.68 17.49 4.43
N LEU A 113 -6.55 16.17 4.43
CA LEU A 113 -5.51 15.47 3.67
C LEU A 113 -5.71 15.65 2.14
N ALA A 114 -6.97 15.65 1.66
CA ALA A 114 -7.27 15.81 0.24
C ALA A 114 -6.88 17.18 -0.34
N VAL A 115 -6.77 18.21 0.49
CA VAL A 115 -6.35 19.56 0.06
C VAL A 115 -4.85 19.81 0.27
N ASP A 116 -4.17 18.97 1.04
CA ASP A 116 -2.71 18.98 1.22
C ASP A 116 -2.09 17.91 0.33
N GLU A 117 -1.84 18.28 -0.94
CA GLU A 117 -1.31 17.35 -1.94
C GLU A 117 0.03 16.72 -1.51
N SER A 118 0.88 17.46 -0.81
CA SER A 118 2.18 16.95 -0.35
C SER A 118 2.00 15.87 0.73
N ALA A 119 1.23 16.16 1.77
CA ALA A 119 0.95 15.20 2.84
C ALA A 119 0.20 13.96 2.32
N LEU A 120 -0.69 14.15 1.35
CA LEU A 120 -1.40 13.06 0.70
C LEU A 120 -0.45 12.16 -0.10
N ALA A 121 0.45 12.77 -0.89
CA ALA A 121 1.45 12.03 -1.67
C ALA A 121 2.40 11.24 -0.77
N GLU A 122 2.90 11.83 0.33
CA GLU A 122 3.73 11.13 1.32
C GLU A 122 3.02 9.92 1.94
N ALA A 123 1.80 10.14 2.45
CA ALA A 123 1.02 9.07 3.08
C ALA A 123 0.68 7.94 2.10
N PHE A 124 0.26 8.29 0.88
CA PHE A 124 -0.08 7.31 -0.15
C PHE A 124 1.17 6.63 -0.70
N GLY A 125 2.29 7.34 -0.85
CA GLY A 125 3.59 6.80 -1.25
C GLY A 125 4.09 5.72 -0.30
N LEU A 126 3.94 5.92 1.02
CA LEU A 126 4.24 4.87 2.01
C LEU A 126 3.40 3.61 1.77
N LEU A 127 2.10 3.77 1.50
CA LEU A 127 1.21 2.64 1.23
C LEU A 127 1.56 1.91 -0.06
N VAL A 128 1.94 2.65 -1.12
CA VAL A 128 2.39 2.08 -2.39
C VAL A 128 3.67 1.27 -2.19
N GLY A 129 4.64 1.82 -1.48
CA GLY A 129 5.93 1.16 -1.20
C GLY A 129 5.82 -0.09 -0.33
N ALA A 130 4.89 -0.11 0.63
CA ALA A 130 4.74 -1.19 1.60
C ALA A 130 3.85 -2.35 1.12
N HIS A 131 2.88 -2.07 0.25
CA HIS A 131 1.86 -3.05 -0.14
C HIS A 131 2.00 -3.48 -1.59
N TYR A 132 1.85 -4.78 -1.83
CA TYR A 132 2.01 -5.42 -3.15
C TYR A 132 1.04 -4.91 -4.22
N ARG A 133 -0.16 -4.49 -3.83
CA ARG A 133 -1.20 -4.01 -4.76
C ARG A 133 -1.90 -2.79 -4.17
N THR A 134 -1.33 -1.62 -4.39
CA THR A 134 -2.02 -0.36 -4.12
C THR A 134 -2.53 0.18 -5.46
N ARG A 135 -3.83 0.47 -5.54
CA ARG A 135 -4.52 0.90 -6.77
C ARG A 135 -5.13 2.27 -6.58
N PRO A 136 -5.42 3.03 -7.66
CA PRO A 136 -6.12 4.31 -7.55
C PRO A 136 -7.44 4.25 -6.79
N ARG A 137 -8.16 3.13 -6.87
CA ARG A 137 -9.37 2.92 -6.06
C ARG A 137 -9.11 2.90 -4.55
N ASP A 138 -7.90 2.53 -4.12
CA ASP A 138 -7.53 2.51 -2.70
C ASP A 138 -7.33 3.93 -2.20
N LEU A 139 -6.78 4.84 -3.04
CA LEU A 139 -6.73 6.28 -2.79
C LEU A 139 -8.14 6.84 -2.62
N ARG A 140 -9.04 6.56 -3.57
CA ARG A 140 -10.43 6.98 -3.48
C ARG A 140 -11.10 6.44 -2.20
N GLN A 141 -10.91 5.17 -1.88
CA GLN A 141 -11.49 4.59 -0.67
C GLN A 141 -10.92 5.24 0.60
N MET A 142 -9.66 5.58 0.61
CA MET A 142 -9.01 6.28 1.74
C MET A 142 -9.63 7.66 1.99
N LEU A 143 -10.00 8.37 0.92
CA LEU A 143 -10.53 9.74 1.01
C LEU A 143 -12.06 9.81 1.16
N ASP A 144 -12.81 8.92 0.48
CA ASP A 144 -14.26 9.03 0.33
C ASP A 144 -15.06 8.12 1.28
N ASP A 145 -14.44 7.06 1.82
CA ASP A 145 -15.18 6.06 2.60
C ASP A 145 -15.37 6.54 4.05
N PRO A 146 -16.62 6.78 4.50
CA PRO A 146 -16.90 7.30 5.84
C PRO A 146 -16.52 6.35 6.99
N ASP A 147 -16.38 5.05 6.69
CA ASP A 147 -15.96 4.05 7.67
C ASP A 147 -14.44 3.94 7.82
N VAL A 148 -13.70 4.65 6.96
CA VAL A 148 -12.23 4.66 6.99
C VAL A 148 -11.74 5.76 7.92
N ARG A 149 -10.71 5.45 8.68
CA ARG A 149 -9.94 6.38 9.50
C ARG A 149 -8.48 6.28 9.10
N ILE A 150 -7.82 7.43 9.02
CA ILE A 150 -6.41 7.55 8.69
C ILE A 150 -5.67 7.95 9.96
N TRP A 151 -4.62 7.24 10.28
CA TRP A 151 -3.68 7.58 11.34
C TRP A 151 -2.30 7.73 10.74
N ARG A 152 -1.55 8.70 11.22
CA ARG A 152 -0.16 8.88 10.80
C ARG A 152 0.75 9.26 11.96
N ILE A 153 2.02 9.03 11.78
CA ILE A 153 3.10 9.59 12.60
C ILE A 153 3.92 10.50 11.69
N ARG A 154 4.28 11.65 12.22
CA ARG A 154 5.15 12.62 11.54
C ARG A 154 6.42 12.83 12.34
N GLU A 155 7.54 12.94 11.62
CA GLU A 155 8.83 13.37 12.17
C GLU A 155 9.35 14.51 11.31
N HIS A 156 9.77 15.59 11.93
CA HIS A 156 10.29 16.79 11.22
C HIS A 156 9.35 17.30 10.09
N GLY A 157 8.04 17.19 10.30
CA GLY A 157 7.05 17.63 9.33
C GLY A 157 6.69 16.61 8.26
N GLN A 158 7.42 15.51 8.12
CA GLN A 158 7.22 14.46 7.11
C GLN A 158 6.48 13.24 7.67
N THR A 159 5.67 12.58 6.87
CA THR A 159 4.94 11.37 7.27
C THR A 159 5.87 10.17 7.25
N THR A 160 6.12 9.59 8.43
CA THR A 160 7.02 8.44 8.61
C THR A 160 6.30 7.12 8.80
N ALA A 161 5.04 7.16 9.21
CA ALA A 161 4.20 5.97 9.29
C ALA A 161 2.73 6.34 9.05
N VAL A 162 1.96 5.41 8.48
CA VAL A 162 0.54 5.58 8.19
C VAL A 162 -0.22 4.28 8.40
N ALA A 163 -1.41 4.36 9.00
CA ALA A 163 -2.35 3.26 9.09
C ALA A 163 -3.71 3.66 8.52
N ILE A 164 -4.27 2.78 7.72
CA ILE A 164 -5.64 2.85 7.23
C ILE A 164 -6.46 1.85 8.03
N VAL A 165 -7.39 2.37 8.79
CA VAL A 165 -8.23 1.60 9.70
C VAL A 165 -9.68 1.71 9.27
N ARG A 166 -10.38 0.60 9.23
CA ARG A 166 -11.81 0.57 8.88
C ARG A 166 -12.65 0.18 10.09
N GLN A 167 -13.71 0.93 10.31
CA GLN A 167 -14.74 0.56 11.28
C GLN A 167 -15.56 -0.62 10.74
N GLU A 168 -15.71 -1.64 11.55
CA GLU A 168 -16.48 -2.85 11.22
C GLU A 168 -17.44 -3.23 12.36
N GLY A 169 -18.44 -4.05 12.03
CA GLY A 169 -19.44 -4.48 13.00
C GLY A 169 -20.52 -3.43 13.27
N GLY A 170 -21.10 -3.45 14.46
CA GLY A 170 -22.24 -2.59 14.81
C GLY A 170 -23.51 -2.94 14.01
N LEU A 171 -23.61 -4.16 13.48
CA LEU A 171 -24.72 -4.61 12.67
C LEU A 171 -25.94 -4.94 13.55
N ALA A 172 -27.13 -4.78 12.98
CA ALA A 172 -28.37 -5.17 13.66
C ALA A 172 -28.32 -6.66 14.05
N ARG A 173 -28.84 -7.00 15.25
CA ARG A 173 -28.83 -8.37 15.79
C ARG A 173 -29.36 -9.40 14.82
N ARG A 174 -30.51 -9.11 14.16
CA ARG A 174 -31.13 -10.01 13.16
C ARG A 174 -30.19 -10.31 11.99
N LEU A 175 -29.41 -9.31 11.52
CA LEU A 175 -28.43 -9.52 10.48
C LEU A 175 -27.22 -10.33 11.00
N GLY A 176 -26.78 -10.06 12.23
CA GLY A 176 -25.73 -10.84 12.89
C GLY A 176 -26.06 -12.32 13.01
N GLU A 177 -27.30 -12.63 13.42
CA GLU A 177 -27.81 -14.02 13.48
C GLU A 177 -27.84 -14.68 12.10
N ALA A 178 -28.27 -13.96 11.05
CA ALA A 178 -28.25 -14.46 9.69
C ALA A 178 -26.83 -14.72 9.14
N ILE A 179 -25.86 -13.88 9.53
CA ILE A 179 -24.42 -14.08 9.21
C ILE A 179 -23.90 -15.33 9.93
N HIS A 180 -24.14 -15.45 11.22
CA HIS A 180 -23.71 -16.59 12.02
C HIS A 180 -24.22 -17.92 11.44
N GLN A 181 -25.46 -17.93 10.96
CA GLN A 181 -26.09 -19.10 10.33
C GLN A 181 -25.69 -19.29 8.84
N GLY A 182 -24.80 -18.45 8.29
CA GLY A 182 -24.38 -18.53 6.89
C GLY A 182 -25.42 -18.09 5.86
N ARG A 183 -26.57 -17.55 6.28
CA ARG A 183 -27.67 -17.12 5.39
C ARG A 183 -27.44 -15.78 4.71
N ARG A 184 -26.56 -14.94 5.28
CA ARG A 184 -26.25 -13.60 4.75
C ARG A 184 -24.75 -13.34 4.82
N ARG A 185 -24.25 -12.65 3.78
CA ARG A 185 -22.85 -12.21 3.68
C ARG A 185 -22.79 -10.78 3.13
N PRO A 186 -23.01 -9.75 3.97
CA PRO A 186 -22.96 -8.36 3.55
C PRO A 186 -21.54 -7.99 3.08
N ARG A 187 -21.42 -6.95 2.27
CA ARG A 187 -20.12 -6.41 1.88
C ARG A 187 -19.45 -5.72 3.07
N GLY A 188 -18.12 -5.82 3.16
CA GLY A 188 -17.37 -5.30 4.30
C GLY A 188 -17.48 -6.17 5.54
N HIS A 189 -17.18 -5.60 6.72
CA HIS A 189 -17.25 -6.25 8.04
C HIS A 189 -16.57 -7.63 8.09
N LEU A 190 -15.38 -7.73 7.45
CA LEU A 190 -14.69 -9.01 7.25
C LEU A 190 -14.41 -9.74 8.56
N ILE A 191 -13.87 -9.03 9.57
CA ILE A 191 -13.53 -9.64 10.87
C ILE A 191 -14.81 -10.05 11.60
N ALA A 192 -15.79 -9.16 11.65
CA ALA A 192 -17.06 -9.43 12.32
C ALA A 192 -17.76 -10.67 11.75
N GLN A 193 -17.77 -10.81 10.42
CA GLN A 193 -18.33 -11.97 9.73
C GLN A 193 -17.52 -13.24 9.97
N SER A 194 -16.18 -13.15 9.90
CA SER A 194 -15.30 -14.29 10.11
C SER A 194 -15.41 -14.83 11.53
N LEU A 195 -15.48 -13.96 12.53
CA LEU A 195 -15.68 -14.36 13.91
C LEU A 195 -17.04 -15.02 14.13
N ALA A 196 -18.10 -14.50 13.49
CA ALA A 196 -19.43 -15.10 13.64
C ALA A 196 -19.55 -16.46 12.96
N PHE A 197 -19.10 -16.55 11.71
CA PHE A 197 -19.32 -17.74 10.88
C PHE A 197 -18.26 -18.81 11.10
N HIS A 198 -16.98 -18.44 11.11
CA HIS A 198 -15.89 -19.42 11.22
C HIS A 198 -15.48 -19.72 12.66
N ALA A 199 -15.49 -18.72 13.53
CA ALA A 199 -15.12 -18.90 14.94
C ALA A 199 -16.32 -19.15 15.86
N GLY A 200 -17.55 -19.18 15.32
CA GLY A 200 -18.75 -19.52 16.10
C GLY A 200 -19.14 -18.48 17.16
N ILE A 201 -18.80 -17.20 16.98
CA ILE A 201 -19.11 -16.12 17.92
C ILE A 201 -20.32 -15.30 17.43
N PRO A 202 -21.59 -15.64 17.83
CA PRO A 202 -22.81 -15.09 17.22
C PRO A 202 -22.94 -13.57 17.38
N ARG A 203 -22.42 -13.03 18.48
CA ARG A 203 -22.50 -11.59 18.80
C ARG A 203 -21.43 -10.73 18.10
N ALA A 204 -20.40 -11.31 17.49
CA ALA A 204 -19.31 -10.54 16.88
C ALA A 204 -19.79 -9.48 15.87
N PRO A 205 -20.81 -9.73 15.01
CA PRO A 205 -21.30 -8.72 14.09
C PRO A 205 -21.95 -7.51 14.75
N THR A 206 -22.47 -7.64 15.97
CA THR A 206 -23.11 -6.53 16.71
C THR A 206 -22.09 -5.66 17.45
N CYS A 207 -20.91 -6.18 17.70
CA CYS A 207 -19.82 -5.42 18.30
C CYS A 207 -19.20 -4.47 17.26
N ARG A 208 -18.89 -3.25 17.70
CA ARG A 208 -18.08 -2.34 16.87
C ARG A 208 -16.60 -2.65 17.05
N GLY A 209 -15.87 -2.71 15.97
CA GLY A 209 -14.43 -2.95 15.97
C GLY A 209 -13.73 -2.12 14.93
N LEU A 210 -12.43 -2.03 15.06
CA LEU A 210 -11.54 -1.38 14.09
C LEU A 210 -10.64 -2.44 13.47
N ARG A 211 -10.63 -2.49 12.15
CA ARG A 211 -9.72 -3.37 11.40
C ARG A 211 -8.64 -2.56 10.72
N ILE A 212 -7.40 -2.82 11.05
CA ILE A 212 -6.26 -2.29 10.30
C ILE A 212 -6.32 -2.93 8.91
N GLN A 213 -6.55 -2.10 7.88
CA GLN A 213 -6.57 -2.54 6.49
C GLN A 213 -5.18 -2.52 5.89
N ARG A 214 -4.44 -1.44 6.18
CA ARG A 214 -3.08 -1.22 5.71
C ARG A 214 -2.30 -0.52 6.82
N LEU A 215 -1.03 -0.85 6.90
CA LEU A 215 -0.07 -0.20 7.79
C LEU A 215 1.26 -0.12 7.04
N ALA A 216 1.84 1.05 6.99
CA ALA A 216 3.13 1.28 6.35
C ALA A 216 4.01 2.14 7.25
N VAL A 217 5.28 1.79 7.32
CA VAL A 217 6.33 2.54 7.99
C VAL A 217 7.42 2.82 6.97
N HIS A 218 7.97 4.02 7.02
CA HIS A 218 9.05 4.44 6.14
C HIS A 218 10.24 3.45 6.21
N PRO A 219 10.85 3.03 5.07
CA PRO A 219 11.92 2.05 5.07
C PRO A 219 13.08 2.38 6.02
N HIS A 220 13.45 3.65 6.14
CA HIS A 220 14.53 4.11 7.03
C HIS A 220 14.10 4.19 8.51
N ARG A 221 12.85 3.89 8.84
CA ARG A 221 12.30 3.87 10.20
C ARG A 221 11.78 2.50 10.61
N HIS A 222 12.09 1.46 9.82
CA HIS A 222 11.73 0.10 10.20
C HIS A 222 12.41 -0.31 11.50
N ARG A 223 11.74 -1.16 12.29
CA ARG A 223 12.21 -1.71 13.58
C ARG A 223 12.42 -0.69 14.69
N GLN A 224 11.84 0.50 14.56
CA GLN A 224 11.89 1.56 15.58
C GLN A 224 10.59 1.67 16.41
N GLY A 225 9.67 0.70 16.30
CA GLY A 225 8.44 0.67 17.09
C GLY A 225 7.27 1.47 16.49
N LEU A 226 7.47 2.30 15.45
CA LEU A 226 6.43 3.18 14.90
C LEU A 226 5.15 2.45 14.47
N GLY A 227 5.27 1.24 13.97
CA GLY A 227 4.11 0.43 13.60
C GLY A 227 3.29 -0.07 14.80
N SER A 228 3.84 -0.03 16.01
CA SER A 228 3.14 -0.38 17.24
C SER A 228 2.53 0.85 17.92
N GLU A 229 3.02 2.05 17.59
CA GLU A 229 2.48 3.32 18.07
C GLU A 229 1.27 3.79 17.25
N LEU A 230 1.11 3.31 16.01
CA LEU A 230 -0.05 3.52 15.15
C LEU A 230 -1.26 2.68 15.60
#